data_dc921860dd79e94323e6d3f243b702d2
#
_entry.id   dc921860dd79e94323e6d3f243b702d2
#
_cell.length_a   1.000
_cell.length_b   1.000
_cell.length_c   1.000
_cell.angle_alpha   90.00
_cell.angle_beta   90.00
_cell.angle_gamma   90.00
#
_symmetry.space_group_name_H-M   'P 1'
#
loop_
_entity.id
_entity.type
_entity.pdbx_description
1 polymer ?
#
loop_
_entity_poly.entity_id
_entity_poly.type
_entity_poly.pdbx_seq_one_letter_code
_entity_poly.pdbx_strand_id
1 'polypeptide(L)'
;MAASQKRGNRTLSAGLLLLSLLAGCGDQRNQPECGDIYKSRMDEHDFDILDGGVAHHRPTGLTLTQCAVGQRMSNYQCRGNSLKLSWDEAMAYAAEVSEKTGEAWRLPTKNEIPKILEKKCINPAVNPFVFPDIEVANFWTASKGLHQDMFRCSFYTYQGRIFCRQARDIPQPFILVKGN
;
A
#
# COMPACT_ATOMS: atom_id res chain seq x y z
N MET A 1 -55.83 -9.83 -69.28
CA MET A 1 -56.10 -9.08 -68.08
C MET A 1 -54.94 -9.43 -67.08
N ALA A 2 -53.98 -8.57 -66.96
CA ALA A 2 -52.77 -8.82 -66.24
C ALA A 2 -52.83 -8.10 -64.88
N ALA A 3 -52.68 -8.83 -63.78
CA ALA A 3 -52.62 -8.28 -62.44
C ALA A 3 -51.17 -8.06 -62.07
N SER A 4 -50.79 -6.79 -61.81
CA SER A 4 -49.48 -6.36 -61.39
C SER A 4 -49.30 -6.58 -59.89
N GLN A 5 -48.32 -7.37 -59.52
CA GLN A 5 -47.95 -7.60 -58.16
C GLN A 5 -46.75 -6.66 -57.76
N LYS A 6 -47.00 -5.68 -56.88
CA LYS A 6 -45.98 -4.82 -56.26
C LYS A 6 -45.24 -5.60 -55.18
N ARG A 7 -43.97 -5.83 -55.41
CA ARG A 7 -43.02 -6.30 -54.34
C ARG A 7 -42.63 -5.12 -53.48
N GLY A 8 -42.97 -5.17 -52.19
CA GLY A 8 -42.51 -4.24 -51.20
C GLY A 8 -41.10 -4.68 -50.67
N ASN A 9 -40.11 -3.85 -50.89
CA ASN A 9 -38.79 -3.99 -50.26
C ASN A 9 -38.87 -3.61 -48.78
N ARG A 10 -38.70 -4.58 -47.94
CA ARG A 10 -38.43 -4.35 -46.51
C ARG A 10 -36.93 -4.27 -46.33
N THR A 11 -36.41 -3.07 -46.18
CA THR A 11 -35.04 -2.82 -45.69
C THR A 11 -34.98 -3.10 -44.20
N LEU A 12 -34.33 -4.21 -43.82
CA LEU A 12 -33.94 -4.47 -42.44
C LEU A 12 -32.74 -3.57 -42.08
N SER A 13 -33.00 -2.52 -41.32
CA SER A 13 -31.95 -1.75 -40.67
C SER A 13 -31.40 -2.57 -39.50
N ALA A 14 -30.24 -3.18 -39.69
CA ALA A 14 -29.48 -3.77 -38.62
C ALA A 14 -28.87 -2.65 -37.78
N GLY A 15 -29.53 -2.30 -36.68
CA GLY A 15 -28.97 -1.40 -35.66
C GLY A 15 -27.82 -2.10 -34.94
N LEU A 16 -26.61 -1.69 -35.27
CA LEU A 16 -25.38 -2.11 -34.54
C LEU A 16 -25.36 -1.39 -33.18
N LEU A 17 -25.83 -2.07 -32.13
CA LEU A 17 -25.61 -1.63 -30.74
C LEU A 17 -24.16 -1.80 -30.42
N LEU A 18 -23.34 -0.72 -30.55
CA LEU A 18 -22.03 -0.63 -29.92
C LEU A 18 -22.24 -0.49 -28.41
N LEU A 19 -22.16 -1.61 -27.68
CA LEU A 19 -21.90 -1.59 -26.24
C LEU A 19 -20.47 -1.09 -26.06
N SER A 20 -20.32 0.19 -25.81
CA SER A 20 -19.07 0.77 -25.27
C SER A 20 -18.87 0.25 -23.85
N LEU A 21 -18.06 -0.78 -23.69
CA LEU A 21 -17.48 -1.19 -22.43
C LEU A 21 -16.53 -0.07 -21.98
N LEU A 22 -17.07 0.92 -21.29
CA LEU A 22 -16.26 1.83 -20.47
C LEU A 22 -15.73 1.01 -19.29
N ALA A 23 -14.62 0.32 -19.51
CA ALA A 23 -13.78 -0.15 -18.44
C ALA A 23 -13.29 1.10 -17.70
N GLY A 24 -14.02 1.49 -16.66
CA GLY A 24 -13.63 2.57 -15.79
C GLY A 24 -12.30 2.20 -15.13
N CYS A 25 -11.19 2.82 -15.58
CA CYS A 25 -10.04 2.97 -14.74
C CYS A 25 -10.54 3.71 -13.49
N GLY A 26 -10.68 3.00 -12.38
CA GLY A 26 -11.09 3.61 -11.13
C GLY A 26 -10.14 4.76 -10.82
N ASP A 27 -10.65 5.98 -10.90
CA ASP A 27 -9.86 7.18 -10.66
C ASP A 27 -9.59 7.28 -9.15
N GLN A 28 -8.40 6.87 -8.72
CA GLN A 28 -7.96 6.97 -7.32
C GLN A 28 -7.95 8.42 -6.79
N ARG A 29 -8.07 9.42 -7.67
CA ARG A 29 -8.16 10.83 -7.29
C ARG A 29 -9.44 11.18 -6.51
N ASN A 30 -10.47 10.33 -6.58
CA ASN A 30 -11.73 10.53 -5.88
C ASN A 30 -11.86 9.67 -4.60
N GLN A 31 -10.79 9.01 -4.17
CA GLN A 31 -10.83 8.29 -2.90
C GLN A 31 -10.72 9.27 -1.73
N PRO A 32 -11.49 9.06 -0.63
CA PRO A 32 -11.39 9.89 0.56
C PRO A 32 -10.03 9.72 1.26
N GLU A 33 -9.65 10.68 2.07
CA GLU A 33 -8.50 10.52 2.95
C GLU A 33 -8.80 9.51 4.07
N CYS A 34 -7.81 8.74 4.49
CA CYS A 34 -8.03 7.76 5.56
C CYS A 34 -8.38 8.46 6.89
N GLY A 35 -7.86 9.66 7.15
CA GLY A 35 -8.26 10.48 8.28
C GLY A 35 -9.73 10.91 8.27
N ASP A 36 -10.39 10.92 7.10
CA ASP A 36 -11.82 11.22 6.99
C ASP A 36 -12.71 9.99 7.24
N ILE A 37 -12.19 8.80 6.97
CA ILE A 37 -12.92 7.54 7.20
C ILE A 37 -12.82 7.09 8.64
N TYR A 38 -11.60 7.01 9.17
CA TYR A 38 -11.34 6.55 10.52
C TYR A 38 -11.49 7.73 11.50
N LYS A 39 -12.42 7.63 12.45
CA LYS A 39 -12.72 8.70 13.42
C LYS A 39 -12.27 8.36 14.84
N SER A 40 -12.06 7.09 15.12
CA SER A 40 -11.66 6.64 16.44
C SER A 40 -10.79 5.38 16.38
N ARG A 41 -10.14 5.05 17.51
CA ARG A 41 -9.42 3.79 17.70
C ARG A 41 -10.32 2.57 17.79
N MET A 42 -11.61 2.80 18.01
CA MET A 42 -12.62 1.74 18.11
C MET A 42 -13.17 1.38 16.73
N ASP A 43 -12.80 2.14 15.68
CA ASP A 43 -13.20 1.81 14.33
C ASP A 43 -12.58 0.46 13.93
N GLU A 44 -13.36 -0.34 13.23
CA GLU A 44 -12.95 -1.70 12.84
C GLU A 44 -11.65 -1.69 12.02
N HIS A 45 -10.69 -2.47 12.47
CA HIS A 45 -9.44 -2.74 11.78
C HIS A 45 -8.88 -4.12 12.13
N ASP A 46 -8.00 -4.64 11.29
CA ASP A 46 -7.42 -5.98 11.42
C ASP A 46 -6.18 -6.04 12.33
N PHE A 47 -5.97 -5.06 13.19
CA PHE A 47 -4.78 -4.96 14.01
C PHE A 47 -5.09 -5.02 15.51
N ASP A 48 -4.23 -5.71 16.24
CA ASP A 48 -4.13 -5.62 17.70
C ASP A 48 -2.95 -4.69 18.03
N ILE A 49 -3.24 -3.60 18.75
CA ILE A 49 -2.22 -2.65 19.18
C ILE A 49 -1.54 -3.19 20.43
N LEU A 50 -0.23 -3.36 20.38
CA LEU A 50 0.58 -3.92 21.46
C LEU A 50 1.47 -2.84 22.06
N ASP A 51 2.00 -3.13 23.26
CA ASP A 51 2.98 -2.26 23.92
C ASP A 51 4.27 -2.14 23.08
N GLY A 52 5.00 -1.04 23.29
CA GLY A 52 6.29 -0.82 22.60
C GLY A 52 6.15 -0.24 21.19
N GLY A 53 4.98 0.23 20.79
CA GLY A 53 4.79 0.89 19.48
C GLY A 53 4.75 -0.10 18.32
N VAL A 54 4.21 -1.27 18.53
CA VAL A 54 4.01 -2.30 17.52
C VAL A 54 2.53 -2.68 17.39
N ALA A 55 2.14 -3.14 16.22
CA ALA A 55 0.79 -3.62 15.93
C ALA A 55 0.87 -5.03 15.29
N HIS A 56 0.02 -5.93 15.76
CA HIS A 56 -0.11 -7.28 15.20
C HIS A 56 -1.27 -7.34 14.21
N HIS A 57 -0.98 -7.67 12.96
CA HIS A 57 -1.98 -7.81 11.91
C HIS A 57 -2.54 -9.24 11.92
N ARG A 58 -3.75 -9.41 12.46
CA ARG A 58 -4.40 -10.72 12.65
C ARG A 58 -4.46 -11.59 11.39
N PRO A 59 -4.86 -11.06 10.20
CA PRO A 59 -5.00 -11.91 9.01
C PRO A 59 -3.69 -12.49 8.47
N THR A 60 -2.55 -11.83 8.70
CA THR A 60 -1.25 -12.29 8.19
C THR A 60 -0.33 -12.84 9.27
N GLY A 61 -0.63 -12.63 10.54
CA GLY A 61 0.26 -12.98 11.66
C GLY A 61 1.50 -12.09 11.78
N LEU A 62 1.61 -11.02 10.97
CA LEU A 62 2.73 -10.09 11.02
C LEU A 62 2.59 -9.13 12.19
N THR A 63 3.69 -8.89 12.90
CA THR A 63 3.82 -7.78 13.84
C THR A 63 4.69 -6.69 13.19
N LEU A 64 4.21 -5.45 13.23
CA LEU A 64 4.83 -4.31 12.55
C LEU A 64 5.13 -3.19 13.53
N THR A 65 6.18 -2.41 13.27
CA THR A 65 6.36 -1.12 13.96
C THR A 65 5.29 -0.14 13.49
N GLN A 66 4.61 0.52 14.43
CA GLN A 66 3.59 1.53 14.12
C GLN A 66 4.19 2.83 13.58
N CYS A 67 5.42 3.14 13.99
CA CYS A 67 6.19 4.30 13.53
C CYS A 67 7.28 3.88 12.54
N ALA A 68 7.68 4.79 11.67
CA ALA A 68 8.89 4.62 10.89
C ALA A 68 10.11 4.47 11.82
N VAL A 69 11.09 3.69 11.39
CA VAL A 69 12.34 3.54 12.14
C VAL A 69 12.99 4.91 12.37
N GLY A 70 13.56 5.12 13.54
CA GLY A 70 14.08 6.42 14.01
C GLY A 70 13.08 7.22 14.85
N GLN A 71 11.79 6.97 14.66
CA GLN A 71 10.73 7.53 15.50
C GLN A 71 10.39 6.59 16.67
N ARG A 72 9.76 7.14 17.68
CA ARG A 72 9.22 6.36 18.82
C ARG A 72 7.76 6.70 19.06
N MET A 73 6.99 5.69 19.45
CA MET A 73 5.62 5.88 19.91
C MET A 73 5.60 6.59 21.27
N SER A 74 4.85 7.68 21.36
CA SER A 74 4.64 8.43 22.61
C SER A 74 3.26 9.09 22.56
N ASN A 75 2.41 8.84 23.54
CA ASN A 75 1.04 9.38 23.60
C ASN A 75 0.28 9.17 22.28
N TYR A 76 0.38 7.97 21.73
CA TYR A 76 -0.29 7.57 20.48
C TYR A 76 0.13 8.37 19.23
N GLN A 77 1.31 8.93 19.23
CA GLN A 77 1.91 9.64 18.12
C GLN A 77 3.34 9.18 17.88
N CYS A 78 3.79 9.21 16.65
CA CYS A 78 5.18 8.97 16.29
C CYS A 78 5.99 10.25 16.49
N ARG A 79 6.94 10.24 17.42
CA ARG A 79 7.79 11.38 17.78
C ARG A 79 9.21 11.19 17.29
N GLY A 80 9.82 12.27 16.86
CA GLY A 80 11.16 12.28 16.26
C GLY A 80 11.12 12.21 14.74
N ASN A 81 12.29 12.11 14.13
CA ASN A 81 12.42 12.03 12.68
C ASN A 81 12.58 10.58 12.24
N SER A 82 11.96 10.22 11.12
CA SER A 82 12.22 8.94 10.48
C SER A 82 13.68 8.85 10.04
N LEU A 83 14.30 7.71 10.26
CA LEU A 83 15.61 7.39 9.73
C LEU A 83 15.47 7.06 8.24
N LYS A 84 16.21 7.80 7.41
CA LYS A 84 16.24 7.61 5.96
C LYS A 84 17.59 7.03 5.56
N LEU A 85 17.57 5.82 5.04
CA LEU A 85 18.75 5.05 4.67
C LEU A 85 18.64 4.58 3.23
N SER A 86 19.77 4.31 2.58
CA SER A 86 19.83 3.49 1.37
C SER A 86 19.22 2.10 1.65
N TRP A 87 18.86 1.37 0.60
CA TRP A 87 18.27 0.05 0.79
C TRP A 87 19.19 -0.93 1.53
N ASP A 88 20.47 -0.94 1.20
CA ASP A 88 21.44 -1.84 1.83
C ASP A 88 21.65 -1.51 3.31
N GLU A 89 21.72 -0.21 3.64
CA GLU A 89 21.81 0.25 5.03
C GLU A 89 20.54 -0.09 5.83
N ALA A 90 19.36 0.06 5.22
CA ALA A 90 18.08 -0.30 5.85
C ALA A 90 17.99 -1.82 6.12
N MET A 91 18.47 -2.65 5.18
CA MET A 91 18.56 -4.10 5.37
C MET A 91 19.55 -4.47 6.49
N ALA A 92 20.72 -3.82 6.52
CA ALA A 92 21.71 -4.03 7.58
C ALA A 92 21.18 -3.60 8.95
N TYR A 93 20.49 -2.46 9.01
CA TYR A 93 19.83 -1.98 10.23
C TYR A 93 18.81 -2.99 10.76
N ALA A 94 17.96 -3.53 9.89
CA ALA A 94 16.98 -4.55 10.29
C ALA A 94 17.66 -5.81 10.86
N ALA A 95 18.75 -6.26 10.25
CA ALA A 95 19.54 -7.38 10.73
C ALA A 95 20.15 -7.10 12.12
N GLU A 96 20.67 -5.89 12.33
CA GLU A 96 21.22 -5.46 13.63
C GLU A 96 20.13 -5.44 14.73
N VAL A 97 18.92 -4.93 14.40
CA VAL A 97 17.79 -4.94 15.33
C VAL A 97 17.39 -6.38 15.66
N SER A 98 17.35 -7.26 14.64
CA SER A 98 17.05 -8.68 14.83
C SER A 98 18.04 -9.35 15.77
N GLU A 99 19.33 -9.12 15.59
CA GLU A 99 20.40 -9.66 16.45
C GLU A 99 20.29 -9.13 17.90
N LYS A 100 20.10 -7.82 18.07
CA LYS A 100 20.02 -7.19 19.39
C LYS A 100 18.79 -7.61 20.20
N THR A 101 17.68 -7.84 19.53
CA THR A 101 16.42 -8.19 20.19
C THR A 101 16.18 -9.70 20.32
N GLY A 102 16.90 -10.52 19.57
CA GLY A 102 16.64 -11.95 19.44
C GLY A 102 15.34 -12.27 18.66
N GLU A 103 14.75 -11.27 18.00
CA GLU A 103 13.49 -11.37 17.27
C GLU A 103 13.74 -11.20 15.77
N ALA A 104 13.05 -11.93 14.91
CA ALA A 104 13.30 -11.93 13.47
C ALA A 104 12.75 -10.67 12.75
N TRP A 105 13.24 -9.49 13.15
CA TRP A 105 12.88 -8.23 12.52
C TRP A 105 13.50 -8.10 11.14
N ARG A 106 12.71 -7.63 10.18
CA ARG A 106 13.13 -7.41 8.80
C ARG A 106 12.28 -6.30 8.15
N LEU A 107 12.67 -5.85 6.97
CA LEU A 107 11.78 -5.03 6.14
C LEU A 107 10.61 -5.89 5.63
N PRO A 108 9.42 -5.29 5.42
CA PRO A 108 8.30 -5.99 4.79
C PRO A 108 8.62 -6.31 3.32
N THR A 109 8.09 -7.40 2.80
CA THR A 109 8.15 -7.70 1.37
C THR A 109 7.09 -6.90 0.59
N LYS A 110 7.29 -6.72 -0.71
CA LYS A 110 6.28 -6.11 -1.59
C LYS A 110 4.93 -6.82 -1.59
N ASN A 111 4.91 -8.12 -1.28
CA ASN A 111 3.68 -8.91 -1.27
C ASN A 111 2.93 -8.82 0.06
N GLU A 112 3.60 -8.41 1.13
CA GLU A 112 2.99 -8.16 2.45
C GLU A 112 2.32 -6.78 2.49
N ILE A 113 2.92 -5.77 1.87
CA ILE A 113 2.43 -4.40 1.89
C ILE A 113 0.96 -4.26 1.50
N PRO A 114 0.45 -4.84 0.38
CA PRO A 114 -0.97 -4.72 0.01
C PRO A 114 -1.95 -5.36 0.99
N LYS A 115 -1.45 -6.17 1.93
CA LYS A 115 -2.27 -6.83 2.95
C LYS A 115 -2.44 -5.98 4.21
N ILE A 116 -1.54 -5.04 4.44
CA ILE A 116 -1.51 -4.18 5.64
C ILE A 116 -1.91 -2.74 5.36
N LEU A 117 -2.00 -2.35 4.09
CA LEU A 117 -2.44 -1.01 3.67
C LEU A 117 -3.94 -0.97 3.39
N GLU A 118 -4.50 0.23 3.58
CA GLU A 118 -5.90 0.49 3.25
C GLU A 118 -6.08 0.63 1.72
N LYS A 119 -7.17 0.03 1.21
CA LYS A 119 -7.51 0.09 -0.22
C LYS A 119 -8.66 1.07 -0.50
N LYS A 120 -9.41 1.45 0.53
CA LYS A 120 -10.61 2.28 0.43
C LYS A 120 -10.34 3.78 0.59
N CYS A 121 -9.12 4.15 0.98
CA CYS A 121 -8.73 5.54 1.25
C CYS A 121 -7.26 5.78 0.92
N ILE A 122 -6.87 7.06 0.93
CA ILE A 122 -5.53 7.55 0.60
C ILE A 122 -5.05 8.57 1.64
N ASN A 123 -3.84 9.09 1.46
CA ASN A 123 -3.26 10.27 2.11
C ASN A 123 -3.16 10.23 3.65
N PRO A 124 -2.43 9.30 4.24
CA PRO A 124 -1.82 8.11 3.68
C PRO A 124 -2.78 6.93 3.65
N ALA A 125 -2.52 5.92 2.80
CA ALA A 125 -3.34 4.72 2.64
C ALA A 125 -3.13 3.72 3.80
N VAL A 126 -3.33 4.19 5.03
CA VAL A 126 -3.21 3.41 6.28
C VAL A 126 -4.29 3.85 7.27
N ASN A 127 -4.63 2.98 8.21
CA ASN A 127 -5.41 3.40 9.37
C ASN A 127 -4.56 4.31 10.27
N PRO A 128 -4.95 5.61 10.46
CA PRO A 128 -4.15 6.58 11.22
C PRO A 128 -4.07 6.27 12.73
N PHE A 129 -4.93 5.41 13.26
CA PHE A 129 -4.86 4.97 14.65
C PHE A 129 -3.93 3.76 14.85
N VAL A 130 -3.61 3.05 13.76
CA VAL A 130 -2.61 1.98 13.75
C VAL A 130 -1.23 2.53 13.42
N PHE A 131 -1.14 3.41 12.41
CA PHE A 131 0.11 4.03 11.96
C PHE A 131 0.03 5.55 12.06
N PRO A 132 0.05 6.10 13.29
CA PRO A 132 -0.07 7.55 13.47
C PRO A 132 1.13 8.28 12.88
N ASP A 133 0.86 9.44 12.29
CA ASP A 133 1.88 10.35 11.75
C ASP A 133 2.84 9.74 10.73
N ILE A 134 2.43 8.63 10.06
CA ILE A 134 3.26 8.07 8.98
C ILE A 134 3.40 9.10 7.86
N GLU A 135 4.63 9.40 7.46
CA GLU A 135 4.88 10.39 6.42
C GLU A 135 4.41 9.90 5.03
N VAL A 136 3.98 10.85 4.19
CA VAL A 136 3.67 10.57 2.78
C VAL A 136 4.97 10.52 2.00
N ALA A 137 5.51 9.31 1.84
CA ALA A 137 6.80 9.05 1.21
C ALA A 137 6.86 7.64 0.60
N ASN A 138 7.92 7.37 -0.15
CA ASN A 138 8.28 6.01 -0.50
C ASN A 138 9.01 5.35 0.66
N PHE A 139 8.56 4.16 1.06
CA PHE A 139 9.15 3.35 2.10
C PHE A 139 9.80 2.11 1.51
N TRP A 140 10.96 1.72 2.00
CA TRP A 140 11.64 0.52 1.55
C TRP A 140 10.87 -0.77 1.84
N THR A 141 10.99 -1.73 0.93
CA THR A 141 10.64 -3.13 1.16
C THR A 141 11.90 -4.01 1.04
N ALA A 142 11.87 -5.22 1.56
CA ALA A 142 12.96 -6.19 1.38
C ALA A 142 13.09 -6.71 -0.06
N SER A 143 12.16 -6.38 -0.95
CA SER A 143 12.06 -6.97 -2.28
C SER A 143 12.98 -6.28 -3.28
N LYS A 144 13.70 -7.09 -4.05
CA LYS A 144 14.49 -6.62 -5.20
C LYS A 144 13.57 -6.22 -6.35
N GLY A 145 13.99 -5.22 -7.12
CA GLY A 145 13.30 -4.71 -8.31
C GLY A 145 13.75 -5.38 -9.60
N LEU A 146 13.32 -4.79 -10.71
CA LEU A 146 13.87 -5.10 -12.03
C LEU A 146 15.34 -4.66 -12.06
N HIS A 147 16.17 -5.42 -12.75
CA HIS A 147 17.65 -5.19 -12.73
C HIS A 147 18.18 -5.14 -11.31
N GLN A 148 18.19 -6.30 -10.66
CA GLN A 148 18.41 -6.51 -9.23
C GLN A 148 19.65 -5.82 -8.62
N ASP A 149 20.62 -5.45 -9.44
CA ASP A 149 21.81 -4.74 -8.98
C ASP A 149 21.57 -3.24 -8.74
N MET A 150 20.58 -2.65 -9.41
CA MET A 150 20.32 -1.20 -9.39
C MET A 150 19.06 -0.83 -8.65
N PHE A 151 17.97 -1.61 -8.80
CA PHE A 151 16.65 -1.23 -8.35
C PHE A 151 16.10 -2.13 -7.24
N ARG A 152 15.31 -1.49 -6.38
CA ARG A 152 14.59 -2.12 -5.27
C ARG A 152 13.11 -1.75 -5.33
N CYS A 153 12.28 -2.52 -4.62
CA CYS A 153 10.88 -2.17 -4.47
C CYS A 153 10.68 -1.29 -3.23
N SER A 154 9.88 -0.27 -3.40
CA SER A 154 9.34 0.59 -2.34
C SER A 154 7.83 0.65 -2.44
N PHE A 155 7.16 1.12 -1.40
CA PHE A 155 5.74 1.45 -1.44
C PHE A 155 5.54 2.92 -1.13
N TYR A 156 4.64 3.57 -1.87
CA TYR A 156 4.29 4.97 -1.67
C TYR A 156 3.08 5.06 -0.76
N THR A 157 3.25 5.60 0.42
CA THR A 157 2.21 5.64 1.47
C THR A 157 0.98 6.44 1.09
N TYR A 158 1.08 7.42 0.19
CA TYR A 158 -0.08 8.21 -0.24
C TYR A 158 -1.25 7.32 -0.71
N GLN A 159 -0.99 6.33 -1.53
CA GLN A 159 -2.01 5.47 -2.16
C GLN A 159 -1.69 3.98 -2.08
N GLY A 160 -0.66 3.58 -1.33
CA GLY A 160 -0.27 2.18 -1.15
C GLY A 160 0.35 1.50 -2.37
N ARG A 161 0.78 2.27 -3.37
CA ARG A 161 1.37 1.71 -4.59
C ARG A 161 2.77 1.18 -4.38
N ILE A 162 3.07 0.04 -5.03
CA ILE A 162 4.40 -0.56 -5.08
C ILE A 162 5.13 -0.09 -6.34
N PHE A 163 6.38 0.37 -6.16
CA PHE A 163 7.29 0.74 -7.22
C PHE A 163 8.57 -0.09 -7.12
N CYS A 164 8.90 -0.86 -8.16
CA CYS A 164 10.08 -1.73 -8.17
C CYS A 164 11.22 -1.22 -9.07
N ARG A 165 11.27 0.08 -9.31
CA ARG A 165 12.33 0.80 -10.04
C ARG A 165 12.93 1.92 -9.21
N GLN A 166 12.95 1.75 -7.89
CA GLN A 166 13.57 2.70 -6.99
C GLN A 166 15.08 2.45 -6.94
N ALA A 167 15.89 3.45 -7.20
CA ALA A 167 17.35 3.34 -7.09
C ALA A 167 17.73 3.03 -5.64
N ARG A 168 18.61 2.04 -5.44
CA ARG A 168 18.92 1.45 -4.12
C ARG A 168 19.67 2.37 -3.17
N ASP A 169 20.33 3.37 -3.69
CA ASP A 169 21.18 4.34 -2.99
C ASP A 169 20.42 5.56 -2.46
N ILE A 170 19.17 5.77 -2.89
CA ILE A 170 18.35 6.89 -2.44
C ILE A 170 17.91 6.65 -0.98
N PRO A 171 18.17 7.60 -0.05
CA PRO A 171 17.70 7.45 1.33
C PRO A 171 16.19 7.51 1.43
N GLN A 172 15.56 6.48 2.03
CA GLN A 172 14.13 6.40 2.27
C GLN A 172 13.82 5.88 3.67
N PRO A 173 12.65 6.26 4.23
CA PRO A 173 12.16 5.69 5.47
C PRO A 173 11.77 4.23 5.29
N PHE A 174 11.64 3.52 6.40
CA PHE A 174 11.19 2.14 6.43
C PHE A 174 10.53 1.80 7.76
N ILE A 175 9.71 0.76 7.74
CA ILE A 175 9.16 0.09 8.93
C ILE A 175 9.76 -1.30 9.03
N LEU A 176 9.70 -1.87 10.22
CA LEU A 176 10.09 -3.25 10.44
C LEU A 176 8.87 -4.14 10.66
N VAL A 177 9.01 -5.39 10.24
CA VAL A 177 8.02 -6.44 10.48
C VAL A 177 8.72 -7.67 11.05
N LYS A 178 8.00 -8.44 11.86
CA LYS A 178 8.36 -9.81 12.27
C LYS A 178 7.15 -10.72 12.15
N GLY A 179 7.38 -12.00 12.07
CA GLY A 179 6.37 -13.02 11.87
C GLY A 179 6.74 -13.91 10.69
N ASN A 180 5.99 -14.98 10.52
CA ASN A 180 6.29 -16.08 9.59
C ASN A 180 6.39 -15.64 8.14
#